data_bb8376cd6458f9706d85ae270ba45d09
#
_entry.id   bb8376cd6458f9706d85ae270ba45d09
#
_cell.length_a   1.000
_cell.length_b   1.000
_cell.length_c   1.000
_cell.angle_alpha   90.00
_cell.angle_beta   90.00
_cell.angle_gamma   90.00
#
_symmetry.space_group_name_H-M   'P 1'
#
loop_
_entity.id
_entity.type
_entity.pdbx_description
1 polymer ?
#
loop_
_entity_poly.entity_id
_entity_poly.type
_entity_poly.pdbx_seq_one_letter_code
_entity_poly.pdbx_strand_id
1 'polypeptide(L)'
;VEDRLDRLNGVVAAGAVADVINPGNVRTVPVLDLTGEYEHVVPVLAASAGVLDAVRGHIAVGRWFDAGHVKRGDPVAVIGADLAAELGIRRLEVQPGIYIGDRYFTVLGIVDEALRDRGFLGSVMITSSAAQRYFDVTRPERVVIDVEVGAGQLIGVQAPIALNPSSPESLSAAAPTLPTATRDQVADDVNGLFLVLGIVSLVVGAIGIANVTLVTVMERTSEIGLRRALGARRRHIAGQFLGESAAIGLVGGVIGAAIGLLIVVGVSAAKEWTPVLDPWMPLAAPPVGALVGLVAGMYPSIRAARMEPVEALRGRD
;
A
#
# COMPACT_ATOMS: atom_id res chain seq x y z
N VAL A 1 -8.26 23.56 17.46
CA VAL A 1 -7.50 22.54 16.69
C VAL A 1 -8.50 21.53 16.15
N GLU A 2 -9.23 20.84 17.04
CA GLU A 2 -10.22 19.80 16.72
C GLU A 2 -11.26 20.28 15.71
N ASP A 3 -11.94 21.39 15.95
CA ASP A 3 -12.97 21.96 15.04
C ASP A 3 -12.50 22.20 13.60
N ARG A 4 -11.20 22.39 13.39
CA ARG A 4 -10.64 22.56 12.04
C ARG A 4 -10.42 21.24 11.34
N LEU A 5 -10.04 20.23 12.09
CA LEU A 5 -9.75 18.88 11.58
C LEU A 5 -11.03 18.09 11.32
N ASP A 6 -12.04 18.25 12.19
CA ASP A 6 -13.35 17.60 12.04
C ASP A 6 -14.10 18.01 10.76
N ARG A 7 -13.68 19.11 10.13
CA ARG A 7 -14.23 19.56 8.83
C ARG A 7 -13.59 18.86 7.63
N LEU A 8 -12.50 18.14 7.84
CA LEU A 8 -11.84 17.40 6.77
C LEU A 8 -12.55 16.07 6.55
N ASN A 9 -12.89 15.81 5.30
CA ASN A 9 -13.55 14.56 4.93
C ASN A 9 -12.57 13.37 5.09
N GLY A 10 -12.95 12.39 5.88
CA GLY A 10 -12.12 11.22 6.21
C GLY A 10 -11.41 11.30 7.56
N VAL A 11 -11.60 12.36 8.35
CA VAL A 11 -11.21 12.42 9.77
C VAL A 11 -12.33 11.80 10.61
N VAL A 12 -11.97 10.85 11.47
CA VAL A 12 -12.88 10.18 12.40
C VAL A 12 -12.84 10.87 13.75
N ALA A 13 -11.64 11.18 14.25
CA ALA A 13 -11.41 11.90 15.49
C ALA A 13 -10.05 12.60 15.47
N ALA A 14 -9.93 13.69 16.18
CA ALA A 14 -8.68 14.42 16.35
C ALA A 14 -8.50 14.89 17.78
N GLY A 15 -7.24 14.90 18.25
CA GLY A 15 -6.92 15.37 19.58
C GLY A 15 -5.52 15.99 19.65
N ALA A 16 -5.37 17.04 20.45
CA ALA A 16 -4.13 17.75 20.64
C ALA A 16 -3.44 17.28 21.93
N VAL A 17 -2.14 17.03 21.85
CA VAL A 17 -1.31 16.55 22.98
C VAL A 17 -0.05 17.40 23.08
N ALA A 18 0.37 17.69 24.31
CA ALA A 18 1.68 18.24 24.60
C ALA A 18 2.29 17.54 25.82
N ASP A 19 3.59 17.37 25.82
CA ASP A 19 4.29 16.86 26.98
C ASP A 19 4.45 17.99 28.02
N VAL A 20 4.20 17.65 29.28
CA VAL A 20 4.45 18.59 30.38
C VAL A 20 5.92 18.47 30.80
N ILE A 21 6.68 19.51 30.51
CA ILE A 21 8.11 19.52 30.81
C ILE A 21 8.32 19.77 32.32
N ASN A 22 9.11 18.91 32.96
CA ASN A 22 9.42 18.99 34.41
C ASN A 22 8.18 19.06 35.31
N PRO A 23 7.22 18.13 35.19
CA PRO A 23 6.00 18.16 36.01
C PRO A 23 6.28 17.89 37.48
N GLY A 24 7.47 17.43 37.82
CA GLY A 24 7.80 16.85 39.14
C GLY A 24 7.37 15.37 39.20
N ASN A 25 7.60 14.78 40.37
CA ASN A 25 7.23 13.39 40.60
C ASN A 25 5.72 13.23 40.79
N VAL A 26 5.19 12.08 40.36
CA VAL A 26 3.80 11.71 40.60
C VAL A 26 3.73 10.82 41.84
N ARG A 27 2.85 11.17 42.77
CA ARG A 27 2.68 10.46 44.06
C ARG A 27 1.23 10.43 44.51
N THR A 28 0.88 9.45 45.32
CA THR A 28 -0.48 9.30 45.89
C THR A 28 -0.63 9.93 47.26
N VAL A 29 0.47 10.27 47.90
CA VAL A 29 0.51 10.86 49.27
C VAL A 29 1.05 12.29 49.24
N PRO A 30 0.57 13.18 50.13
CA PRO A 30 0.98 14.58 50.16
C PRO A 30 2.40 14.82 50.71
N VAL A 31 3.00 13.82 51.33
CA VAL A 31 4.31 13.93 52.01
C VAL A 31 5.43 13.61 51.04
N LEU A 32 6.50 14.42 51.06
CA LEU A 32 7.74 14.09 50.37
C LEU A 32 8.32 12.81 50.96
N ASP A 33 8.44 11.80 50.13
CA ASP A 33 9.07 10.55 50.54
C ASP A 33 10.59 10.71 50.48
N LEU A 34 11.24 10.74 51.61
CA LEU A 34 12.70 10.83 51.70
C LEU A 34 13.40 9.54 51.25
N THR A 35 12.65 8.45 51.13
CA THR A 35 13.16 7.15 50.62
C THR A 35 13.03 7.00 49.12
N GLY A 36 12.20 7.81 48.47
CA GLY A 36 11.96 7.76 47.04
C GLY A 36 11.09 6.58 46.59
N GLU A 37 10.54 5.80 47.49
CA GLU A 37 9.80 4.56 47.18
C GLU A 37 8.39 4.83 46.59
N TYR A 38 7.84 6.02 46.87
CA TYR A 38 6.50 6.43 46.41
C TYR A 38 6.52 7.55 45.35
N GLU A 39 7.70 7.85 44.81
CA GLU A 39 7.88 8.88 43.79
C GLU A 39 8.10 8.24 42.40
N HIS A 40 7.18 8.50 41.49
CA HIS A 40 7.26 7.98 40.13
C HIS A 40 7.54 9.11 39.15
N VAL A 41 8.62 8.94 38.37
CA VAL A 41 8.91 9.83 37.23
C VAL A 41 8.20 9.26 36.03
N VAL A 42 7.03 9.80 35.73
CA VAL A 42 6.19 9.33 34.64
C VAL A 42 5.85 10.46 33.67
N PRO A 43 5.58 10.18 32.40
CA PRO A 43 5.13 11.20 31.46
C PRO A 43 3.81 11.79 31.91
N VAL A 44 3.73 13.12 31.92
CA VAL A 44 2.49 13.87 32.13
C VAL A 44 2.14 14.56 30.84
N LEU A 45 0.97 14.24 30.30
CA LEU A 45 0.49 14.70 29.01
C LEU A 45 -0.64 15.69 29.19
N ALA A 46 -0.51 16.87 28.59
CA ALA A 46 -1.62 17.79 28.40
C ALA A 46 -2.45 17.32 27.22
N ALA A 47 -3.70 16.96 27.43
CA ALA A 47 -4.56 16.38 26.42
C ALA A 47 -5.83 17.20 26.22
N SER A 48 -6.30 17.29 25.00
CA SER A 48 -7.62 17.82 24.67
C SER A 48 -8.71 16.74 24.81
N ALA A 49 -9.98 17.14 24.74
CA ALA A 49 -11.10 16.21 24.94
C ALA A 49 -11.14 15.09 23.89
N GLY A 50 -10.80 15.37 22.62
CA GLY A 50 -10.84 14.42 21.53
C GLY A 50 -9.67 13.41 21.48
N VAL A 51 -8.68 13.52 22.36
CA VAL A 51 -7.49 12.65 22.32
C VAL A 51 -7.86 11.18 22.52
N LEU A 52 -8.78 10.87 23.44
CA LEU A 52 -9.17 9.50 23.71
C LEU A 52 -9.68 8.79 22.46
N ASP A 53 -10.57 9.43 21.73
CA ASP A 53 -11.14 8.91 20.49
C ASP A 53 -10.07 8.83 19.38
N ALA A 54 -9.20 9.83 19.29
CA ALA A 54 -8.13 9.87 18.30
C ALA A 54 -7.09 8.75 18.48
N VAL A 55 -6.81 8.33 19.75
CA VAL A 55 -5.92 7.19 20.01
C VAL A 55 -6.66 5.85 20.03
N ARG A 56 -7.97 5.83 19.78
CA ARG A 56 -8.86 4.68 19.98
C ARG A 56 -8.67 4.07 21.37
N GLY A 57 -8.78 4.96 22.36
CA GLY A 57 -8.62 4.61 23.76
C GLY A 57 -9.91 4.05 24.36
N HIS A 58 -9.76 3.17 25.34
CA HIS A 58 -10.86 2.64 26.14
C HIS A 58 -10.66 2.97 27.61
N ILE A 59 -11.76 3.30 28.31
CA ILE A 59 -11.77 3.57 29.73
C ILE A 59 -12.27 2.34 30.48
N ALA A 60 -11.40 1.70 31.24
CA ALA A 60 -11.78 0.55 32.06
C ALA A 60 -12.64 0.93 33.25
N VAL A 61 -12.30 2.05 33.92
CA VAL A 61 -12.99 2.52 35.14
C VAL A 61 -13.10 4.04 35.07
N GLY A 62 -14.26 4.57 35.48
CA GLY A 62 -14.50 6.01 35.51
C GLY A 62 -14.89 6.61 34.15
N ARG A 63 -14.36 7.80 33.86
CA ARG A 63 -14.67 8.53 32.64
C ARG A 63 -13.52 9.42 32.19
N TRP A 64 -13.52 9.79 30.91
CA TRP A 64 -12.64 10.82 30.37
C TRP A 64 -13.09 12.22 30.82
N PHE A 65 -12.19 13.19 30.74
CA PHE A 65 -12.57 14.59 30.96
C PHE A 65 -13.26 15.14 29.68
N ASP A 66 -14.29 15.94 29.91
CA ASP A 66 -15.08 16.57 28.87
C ASP A 66 -14.64 18.01 28.60
N ALA A 67 -15.25 18.60 27.55
CA ALA A 67 -14.99 19.99 27.18
C ALA A 67 -15.26 20.99 28.32
N GLY A 68 -16.13 20.67 29.28
CA GLY A 68 -16.40 21.46 30.48
C GLY A 68 -15.20 21.52 31.41
N HIS A 69 -14.55 20.37 31.67
CA HIS A 69 -13.33 20.32 32.49
C HIS A 69 -12.21 21.10 31.81
N VAL A 70 -12.07 20.93 30.47
CA VAL A 70 -11.09 21.69 29.70
C VAL A 70 -11.35 23.18 29.76
N LYS A 71 -12.60 23.65 29.61
CA LYS A 71 -12.95 25.06 29.61
C LYS A 71 -12.72 25.72 30.99
N ARG A 72 -12.98 25.01 32.10
CA ARG A 72 -12.77 25.52 33.45
C ARG A 72 -11.32 25.40 33.93
N GLY A 73 -10.54 24.52 33.29
CA GLY A 73 -9.18 24.17 33.71
C GLY A 73 -9.19 23.45 35.06
N ASP A 74 -10.15 22.52 35.20
CA ASP A 74 -10.28 21.75 36.44
C ASP A 74 -9.02 20.90 36.68
N PRO A 75 -8.53 20.78 37.95
CA PRO A 75 -7.40 19.94 38.26
C PRO A 75 -7.83 18.46 38.32
N VAL A 76 -8.07 17.89 37.17
CA VAL A 76 -8.47 16.50 36.99
C VAL A 76 -7.47 15.77 36.12
N ALA A 77 -7.31 14.48 36.38
CA ALA A 77 -6.40 13.61 35.65
C ALA A 77 -7.11 12.32 35.25
N VAL A 78 -6.66 11.74 34.16
CA VAL A 78 -6.91 10.36 33.78
C VAL A 78 -5.55 9.66 33.73
N ILE A 79 -5.45 8.44 34.20
CA ILE A 79 -4.19 7.70 34.29
C ILE A 79 -4.27 6.45 33.43
N GLY A 80 -3.14 6.03 32.87
CA GLY A 80 -3.04 4.75 32.17
C GLY A 80 -3.03 3.57 33.15
N ALA A 81 -3.45 2.41 32.69
CA ALA A 81 -3.59 1.21 33.52
C ALA A 81 -2.27 0.71 34.12
N ASP A 82 -1.16 0.85 33.37
CA ASP A 82 0.16 0.46 33.85
C ASP A 82 0.55 1.32 35.06
N LEU A 83 0.38 2.64 34.94
CA LEU A 83 0.62 3.58 36.03
C LEU A 83 -0.37 3.39 37.19
N ALA A 84 -1.65 3.11 36.89
CA ALA A 84 -2.65 2.84 37.94
C ALA A 84 -2.26 1.63 38.79
N ALA A 85 -1.68 0.60 38.16
CA ALA A 85 -1.17 -0.58 38.88
C ALA A 85 0.04 -0.24 39.77
N GLU A 86 0.98 0.58 39.27
CA GLU A 86 2.14 1.05 40.04
C GLU A 86 1.73 1.90 41.23
N LEU A 87 0.78 2.82 41.03
CA LEU A 87 0.25 3.70 42.11
C LEU A 87 -0.74 2.99 43.07
N GLY A 88 -1.09 1.72 42.80
CA GLY A 88 -2.05 0.96 43.56
C GLY A 88 -3.51 1.45 43.47
N ILE A 89 -3.82 2.25 42.43
CA ILE A 89 -5.16 2.83 42.22
C ILE A 89 -5.98 1.84 41.34
N ARG A 90 -6.84 1.06 42.02
CA ARG A 90 -7.69 0.05 41.33
C ARG A 90 -9.16 0.42 41.27
N ARG A 91 -9.60 1.37 42.13
CA ARG A 91 -11.00 1.78 42.27
C ARG A 91 -11.10 3.30 42.37
N LEU A 92 -12.12 3.86 41.71
CA LEU A 92 -12.38 5.30 41.67
C LEU A 92 -13.58 5.74 42.55
N GLU A 93 -14.19 4.81 43.29
CA GLU A 93 -15.39 5.08 44.11
C GLU A 93 -15.15 6.13 45.22
N VAL A 94 -13.94 6.22 45.72
CA VAL A 94 -13.52 7.21 46.72
C VAL A 94 -12.83 8.45 46.10
N GLN A 95 -12.92 8.62 44.78
CA GLN A 95 -12.28 9.69 44.04
C GLN A 95 -10.81 9.90 44.45
N PRO A 96 -9.94 8.92 44.18
CA PRO A 96 -8.54 9.03 44.55
C PRO A 96 -7.89 10.22 43.84
N GLY A 97 -6.95 10.85 44.49
CA GLY A 97 -6.17 11.91 43.90
C GLY A 97 -4.71 11.54 43.81
N ILE A 98 -4.03 12.24 42.92
CA ILE A 98 -2.59 12.17 42.75
C ILE A 98 -1.98 13.55 42.87
N TYR A 99 -0.76 13.62 43.31
CA TYR A 99 0.05 14.82 43.28
C TYR A 99 0.98 14.76 42.09
N ILE A 100 0.99 15.82 41.29
CA ILE A 100 1.94 16.03 40.20
C ILE A 100 2.80 17.22 40.65
N GLY A 101 4.05 16.96 41.00
CA GLY A 101 4.82 17.94 41.76
C GLY A 101 4.09 18.31 43.07
N ASP A 102 3.78 19.59 43.25
CA ASP A 102 3.06 20.10 44.43
C ASP A 102 1.56 20.35 44.21
N ARG A 103 1.01 19.87 43.08
CA ARG A 103 -0.39 20.10 42.69
C ARG A 103 -1.20 18.83 42.81
N TYR A 104 -2.37 18.96 43.41
CA TYR A 104 -3.32 17.87 43.59
C TYR A 104 -4.26 17.78 42.37
N PHE A 105 -4.44 16.58 41.85
CA PHE A 105 -5.36 16.27 40.75
C PHE A 105 -6.28 15.12 41.16
N THR A 106 -7.58 15.26 40.90
CA THR A 106 -8.54 14.18 41.10
C THR A 106 -8.51 13.22 39.91
N VAL A 107 -8.35 11.93 40.18
CA VAL A 107 -8.38 10.90 39.10
C VAL A 107 -9.81 10.62 38.71
N LEU A 108 -10.15 10.88 37.44
CA LEU A 108 -11.49 10.66 36.86
C LEU A 108 -11.67 9.30 36.23
N GLY A 109 -10.59 8.74 35.67
CA GLY A 109 -10.67 7.50 34.90
C GLY A 109 -9.32 6.81 34.75
N ILE A 110 -9.39 5.54 34.34
CA ILE A 110 -8.25 4.69 34.00
C ILE A 110 -8.42 4.20 32.58
N VAL A 111 -7.44 4.51 31.72
CA VAL A 111 -7.34 4.03 30.34
C VAL A 111 -6.60 2.71 30.33
N ASP A 112 -7.23 1.65 29.85
CA ASP A 112 -6.62 0.31 29.75
C ASP A 112 -6.25 -0.08 28.32
N GLU A 113 -6.73 0.65 27.35
CA GLU A 113 -6.39 0.44 25.95
C GLU A 113 -6.16 1.77 25.23
N ALA A 114 -5.12 1.82 24.40
CA ALA A 114 -4.82 2.91 23.48
C ALA A 114 -4.15 2.32 22.25
N LEU A 115 -4.96 1.98 21.25
CA LEU A 115 -4.53 1.19 20.07
C LEU A 115 -3.50 1.93 19.21
N ARG A 116 -3.55 3.25 19.17
CA ARG A 116 -2.68 4.06 18.33
C ARG A 116 -1.40 4.50 19.02
N ASP A 117 -1.42 4.62 20.35
CA ASP A 117 -0.26 5.06 21.12
C ASP A 117 -0.28 4.43 22.52
N ARG A 118 0.49 3.37 22.69
CA ARG A 118 0.61 2.66 23.98
C ARG A 118 1.28 3.47 25.08
N GLY A 119 1.96 4.57 24.75
CA GLY A 119 2.57 5.46 25.73
C GLY A 119 1.56 6.06 26.71
N PHE A 120 0.28 6.14 26.33
CA PHE A 120 -0.79 6.59 27.22
C PHE A 120 -1.02 5.66 28.43
N LEU A 121 -0.68 4.36 28.32
CA LEU A 121 -0.92 3.39 29.40
C LEU A 121 0.01 3.59 30.61
N GLY A 122 1.20 4.15 30.40
CA GLY A 122 2.16 4.49 31.47
C GLY A 122 2.18 5.97 31.82
N SER A 123 1.20 6.78 31.44
CA SER A 123 1.22 8.23 31.61
C SER A 123 0.05 8.76 32.43
N VAL A 124 0.20 10.00 32.85
CA VAL A 124 -0.89 10.82 33.41
C VAL A 124 -1.37 11.77 32.32
N MET A 125 -2.65 11.82 32.08
CA MET A 125 -3.28 12.77 31.17
C MET A 125 -4.05 13.81 31.97
N ILE A 126 -3.73 15.10 31.78
CA ILE A 126 -4.43 16.23 32.36
C ILE A 126 -5.04 17.10 31.28
N THR A 127 -6.02 17.93 31.64
CA THR A 127 -6.62 18.83 30.64
C THR A 127 -5.59 19.86 30.16
N SER A 128 -5.65 20.20 28.86
CA SER A 128 -4.75 21.22 28.25
C SER A 128 -4.80 22.56 29.00
N SER A 129 -5.97 22.94 29.54
CA SER A 129 -6.12 24.17 30.31
C SER A 129 -5.52 24.10 31.70
N ALA A 130 -5.56 22.93 32.36
CA ALA A 130 -4.86 22.71 33.62
C ALA A 130 -3.34 22.72 33.39
N ALA A 131 -2.87 22.10 32.32
CA ALA A 131 -1.46 22.14 31.93
C ALA A 131 -0.98 23.58 31.68
N GLN A 132 -1.79 24.38 31.00
CA GLN A 132 -1.49 25.80 30.78
C GLN A 132 -1.44 26.58 32.11
N ARG A 133 -2.37 26.32 33.02
CA ARG A 133 -2.48 27.06 34.30
C ARG A 133 -1.38 26.71 35.28
N TYR A 134 -0.97 25.45 35.36
CA TYR A 134 -0.11 24.94 36.41
C TYR A 134 1.32 24.63 35.95
N PHE A 135 1.54 24.46 34.61
CA PHE A 135 2.81 24.01 34.06
C PHE A 135 3.26 24.83 32.83
N ASP A 136 2.62 25.97 32.58
CA ASP A 136 2.98 26.90 31.48
C ASP A 136 3.00 26.26 30.06
N VAL A 137 2.26 25.17 29.84
CA VAL A 137 2.12 24.55 28.54
C VAL A 137 1.20 25.41 27.66
N THR A 138 1.75 26.17 26.76
CA THR A 138 0.99 27.16 25.97
C THR A 138 0.52 26.66 24.61
N ARG A 139 1.15 25.61 24.06
CA ARG A 139 0.85 25.11 22.72
C ARG A 139 0.90 23.58 22.70
N PRO A 140 0.05 22.94 21.89
CA PRO A 140 0.19 21.52 21.65
C PRO A 140 1.47 21.25 20.86
N GLU A 141 2.15 20.16 21.14
CA GLU A 141 3.35 19.71 20.43
C GLU A 141 2.99 18.81 19.27
N ARG A 142 1.97 17.98 19.46
CA ARG A 142 1.48 17.06 18.45
C ARG A 142 -0.04 17.00 18.41
N VAL A 143 -0.55 16.65 17.24
CA VAL A 143 -1.98 16.37 17.04
C VAL A 143 -2.10 14.94 16.55
N VAL A 144 -2.87 14.14 17.26
CA VAL A 144 -3.21 12.77 16.85
C VAL A 144 -4.52 12.83 16.07
N ILE A 145 -4.55 12.21 14.92
CA ILE A 145 -5.73 12.19 14.03
C ILE A 145 -6.04 10.75 13.69
N ASP A 146 -7.21 10.26 14.05
CA ASP A 146 -7.75 9.02 13.55
C ASP A 146 -8.49 9.27 12.24
N VAL A 147 -8.21 8.47 11.23
CA VAL A 147 -8.73 8.65 9.88
C VAL A 147 -9.38 7.38 9.36
N GLU A 148 -10.31 7.53 8.45
CA GLU A 148 -10.88 6.40 7.71
C GLU A 148 -9.80 5.64 6.94
N VAL A 149 -10.06 4.35 6.69
CA VAL A 149 -9.14 3.50 5.94
C VAL A 149 -8.94 4.05 4.52
N GLY A 150 -7.70 4.36 4.18
CA GLY A 150 -7.32 4.94 2.88
C GLY A 150 -7.22 6.47 2.87
N ALA A 151 -7.76 7.19 3.86
CA ALA A 151 -7.70 8.66 3.91
C ALA A 151 -6.36 9.22 4.43
N GLY A 152 -5.51 8.38 5.04
CA GLY A 152 -4.30 8.82 5.74
C GLY A 152 -3.36 9.71 4.92
N GLN A 153 -3.11 9.36 3.67
CA GLN A 153 -2.23 10.16 2.79
C GLN A 153 -2.84 11.52 2.47
N LEU A 154 -4.14 11.56 2.17
CA LEU A 154 -4.85 12.79 1.86
C LEU A 154 -4.89 13.72 3.08
N ILE A 155 -5.24 13.18 4.25
CA ILE A 155 -5.29 13.95 5.51
C ILE A 155 -3.88 14.40 5.91
N GLY A 156 -2.84 13.57 5.68
CA GLY A 156 -1.46 13.97 5.91
C GLY A 156 -1.04 15.24 5.17
N VAL A 157 -1.58 15.46 3.97
CA VAL A 157 -1.34 16.71 3.20
C VAL A 157 -2.28 17.84 3.63
N GLN A 158 -3.54 17.56 3.93
CA GLN A 158 -4.55 18.57 4.24
C GLN A 158 -4.48 19.08 5.69
N ALA A 159 -4.11 18.24 6.65
CA ALA A 159 -4.09 18.61 8.06
C ALA A 159 -3.13 19.79 8.38
N PRO A 160 -1.88 19.83 7.88
CA PRO A 160 -1.02 20.99 8.06
C PRO A 160 -1.63 22.29 7.53
N ILE A 161 -2.29 22.24 6.35
CA ILE A 161 -2.95 23.39 5.73
C ILE A 161 -4.13 23.84 6.58
N ALA A 162 -4.94 22.91 7.08
CA ALA A 162 -6.10 23.24 7.92
C ALA A 162 -5.68 23.83 9.27
N LEU A 163 -4.59 23.33 9.87
CA LEU A 163 -4.10 23.77 11.16
C LEU A 163 -3.37 25.11 11.08
N ASN A 164 -2.50 25.30 10.11
CA ASN A 164 -1.71 26.52 9.92
C ASN A 164 -1.70 26.94 8.43
N PRO A 165 -2.74 27.60 7.93
CA PRO A 165 -2.81 28.00 6.53
C PRO A 165 -1.71 28.97 6.09
N SER A 166 -1.15 29.76 7.04
CA SER A 166 -0.13 30.76 6.76
C SER A 166 1.27 30.17 6.58
N SER A 167 1.55 29.03 7.19
CA SER A 167 2.84 28.35 7.14
C SER A 167 2.65 26.83 7.35
N PRO A 168 2.05 26.12 6.39
CA PRO A 168 1.80 24.67 6.54
C PRO A 168 3.08 23.86 6.68
N GLU A 169 4.17 24.32 6.09
CA GLU A 169 5.51 23.72 6.14
C GLU A 169 6.13 23.70 7.54
N SER A 170 5.58 24.50 8.48
CA SER A 170 6.00 24.47 9.88
C SER A 170 5.51 23.23 10.63
N LEU A 171 4.60 22.47 10.05
CA LEU A 171 4.02 21.26 10.60
C LEU A 171 4.46 20.04 9.79
N SER A 172 4.95 19.02 10.48
CA SER A 172 5.28 17.73 9.88
C SER A 172 4.14 16.75 10.13
N ALA A 173 3.57 16.18 9.06
CA ALA A 173 2.58 15.14 9.16
C ALA A 173 3.19 13.76 8.89
N ALA A 174 3.11 12.86 9.86
CA ALA A 174 3.48 11.47 9.71
C ALA A 174 2.21 10.65 9.40
N ALA A 175 1.93 10.44 8.12
CA ALA A 175 0.90 9.50 7.71
C ALA A 175 1.49 8.08 7.65
N PRO A 176 0.77 7.03 8.10
CA PRO A 176 1.22 5.67 7.90
C PRO A 176 1.48 5.45 6.41
N THR A 177 2.69 5.05 6.07
CA THR A 177 2.97 4.60 4.71
C THR A 177 2.06 3.42 4.43
N LEU A 178 1.23 3.51 3.40
CA LEU A 178 0.57 2.31 2.89
C LEU A 178 1.69 1.29 2.67
N PRO A 179 1.48 -0.01 2.94
CA PRO A 179 2.46 -1.04 2.64
C PRO A 179 2.53 -1.26 1.11
N THR A 180 2.71 -0.16 0.37
CA THR A 180 2.86 -0.13 -1.08
C THR A 180 4.16 -0.81 -1.46
N ALA A 181 5.25 -0.60 -0.72
CA ALA A 181 6.53 -1.20 -1.02
C ALA A 181 6.47 -2.74 -1.08
N THR A 182 5.82 -3.40 -0.13
CA THR A 182 5.65 -4.85 -0.14
C THR A 182 4.67 -5.30 -1.22
N ARG A 183 3.61 -4.53 -1.45
CA ARG A 183 2.62 -4.82 -2.49
C ARG A 183 3.22 -4.64 -3.88
N ASP A 184 3.98 -3.57 -4.10
CA ASP A 184 4.62 -3.27 -5.37
C ASP A 184 5.71 -4.33 -5.66
N GLN A 185 6.47 -4.75 -4.66
CA GLN A 185 7.47 -5.81 -4.79
C GLN A 185 6.84 -7.16 -5.15
N VAL A 186 5.74 -7.53 -4.50
CA VAL A 186 4.98 -8.75 -4.85
C VAL A 186 4.37 -8.63 -6.25
N ALA A 187 3.86 -7.46 -6.63
CA ALA A 187 3.33 -7.24 -7.97
C ALA A 187 4.41 -7.36 -9.05
N ASP A 188 5.61 -6.82 -8.79
CA ASP A 188 6.75 -6.91 -9.71
C ASP A 188 7.26 -8.35 -9.85
N ASP A 189 7.36 -9.10 -8.75
CA ASP A 189 7.75 -10.51 -8.77
C ASP A 189 6.74 -11.35 -9.56
N VAL A 190 5.44 -11.13 -9.36
CA VAL A 190 4.36 -11.81 -10.08
C VAL A 190 4.37 -11.44 -11.55
N ASN A 191 4.57 -10.15 -11.90
CA ASN A 191 4.70 -9.69 -13.27
C ASN A 191 5.92 -10.31 -13.95
N GLY A 192 7.06 -10.41 -13.25
CA GLY A 192 8.26 -11.09 -13.70
C GLY A 192 7.99 -12.57 -14.04
N LEU A 193 7.28 -13.27 -13.18
CA LEU A 193 6.90 -14.67 -13.39
C LEU A 193 6.00 -14.83 -14.63
N PHE A 194 5.00 -13.98 -14.80
CA PHE A 194 4.13 -13.99 -15.99
C PHE A 194 4.90 -13.67 -17.28
N LEU A 195 5.87 -12.76 -17.22
CA LEU A 195 6.73 -12.46 -18.36
C LEU A 195 7.57 -13.67 -18.77
N VAL A 196 8.18 -14.36 -17.83
CA VAL A 196 8.95 -15.59 -18.10
C VAL A 196 8.05 -16.68 -18.70
N LEU A 197 6.86 -16.89 -18.12
CA LEU A 197 5.88 -17.86 -18.65
C LEU A 197 5.42 -17.50 -20.07
N GLY A 198 5.22 -16.20 -20.32
CA GLY A 198 4.87 -15.67 -21.64
C GLY A 198 5.98 -15.95 -22.67
N ILE A 199 7.25 -15.70 -22.31
CA ILE A 199 8.40 -15.99 -23.18
C ILE A 199 8.50 -17.50 -23.49
N VAL A 200 8.35 -18.35 -22.49
CA VAL A 200 8.37 -19.81 -22.67
C VAL A 200 7.24 -20.23 -23.63
N SER A 201 6.04 -19.69 -23.45
CA SER A 201 4.89 -19.97 -24.33
C SER A 201 5.14 -19.52 -25.76
N LEU A 202 5.77 -18.34 -25.96
CA LEU A 202 6.17 -17.87 -27.30
C LEU A 202 7.21 -18.77 -27.96
N VAL A 203 8.19 -19.26 -27.20
CA VAL A 203 9.21 -20.19 -27.70
C VAL A 203 8.57 -21.51 -28.14
N VAL A 204 7.67 -22.08 -27.34
CA VAL A 204 6.93 -23.30 -27.70
C VAL A 204 6.09 -23.08 -28.98
N GLY A 205 5.39 -21.93 -29.04
CA GLY A 205 4.64 -21.55 -30.27
C GLY A 205 5.54 -21.37 -31.49
N ALA A 206 6.71 -20.76 -31.33
CA ALA A 206 7.69 -20.61 -32.41
C ALA A 206 8.20 -21.96 -32.94
N ILE A 207 8.47 -22.91 -32.04
CA ILE A 207 8.85 -24.28 -32.44
C ILE A 207 7.72 -24.96 -33.22
N GLY A 208 6.46 -24.76 -32.80
CA GLY A 208 5.29 -25.25 -33.53
C GLY A 208 5.20 -24.68 -34.94
N ILE A 209 5.35 -23.36 -35.13
CA ILE A 209 5.36 -22.70 -36.43
C ILE A 209 6.53 -23.23 -37.30
N ALA A 210 7.72 -23.35 -36.74
CA ALA A 210 8.89 -23.88 -37.44
C ALA A 210 8.66 -25.31 -37.98
N ASN A 211 8.09 -26.19 -37.14
CA ASN A 211 7.79 -27.55 -37.53
C ASN A 211 6.75 -27.63 -38.64
N VAL A 212 5.64 -26.90 -38.54
CA VAL A 212 4.60 -26.87 -39.55
C VAL A 212 5.18 -26.34 -40.85
N THR A 213 5.93 -25.24 -40.83
CA THR A 213 6.57 -24.67 -42.03
C THR A 213 7.57 -25.64 -42.66
N LEU A 214 8.34 -26.39 -41.83
CA LEU A 214 9.29 -27.39 -42.31
C LEU A 214 8.57 -28.53 -43.05
N VAL A 215 7.47 -29.04 -42.51
CA VAL A 215 6.63 -30.05 -43.15
C VAL A 215 6.08 -29.53 -44.48
N THR A 216 5.52 -28.32 -44.47
CA THR A 216 5.01 -27.68 -45.70
C THR A 216 6.10 -27.54 -46.78
N VAL A 217 7.32 -27.16 -46.37
CA VAL A 217 8.47 -27.11 -47.34
C VAL A 217 8.79 -28.48 -47.89
N MET A 218 8.75 -29.54 -47.06
CA MET A 218 9.01 -30.92 -47.52
C MET A 218 7.91 -31.42 -48.47
N GLU A 219 6.65 -31.13 -48.20
CA GLU A 219 5.52 -31.50 -49.05
C GLU A 219 5.58 -30.82 -50.43
N ARG A 220 6.03 -29.54 -50.45
CA ARG A 220 6.13 -28.74 -51.69
C ARG A 220 7.51 -28.78 -52.36
N THR A 221 8.35 -29.77 -52.07
CA THR A 221 9.73 -29.88 -52.55
C THR A 221 9.79 -29.87 -54.09
N SER A 222 8.92 -30.63 -54.80
CA SER A 222 8.86 -30.67 -56.27
C SER A 222 8.44 -29.31 -56.87
N GLU A 223 7.49 -28.63 -56.27
CA GLU A 223 7.07 -27.29 -56.70
C GLU A 223 8.20 -26.26 -56.55
N ILE A 224 8.91 -26.28 -55.40
CA ILE A 224 10.07 -25.44 -55.16
C ILE A 224 11.17 -25.71 -56.18
N GLY A 225 11.45 -27.00 -56.46
CA GLY A 225 12.41 -27.43 -57.44
C GLY A 225 12.08 -26.91 -58.87
N LEU A 226 10.80 -27.02 -59.27
CA LEU A 226 10.33 -26.53 -60.56
C LEU A 226 10.50 -25.01 -60.70
N ARG A 227 10.07 -24.24 -59.68
CA ARG A 227 10.26 -22.78 -59.68
C ARG A 227 11.72 -22.39 -59.77
N ARG A 228 12.58 -23.11 -59.06
CA ARG A 228 14.04 -22.91 -59.10
C ARG A 228 14.63 -23.23 -60.48
N ALA A 229 14.19 -24.29 -61.09
CA ALA A 229 14.60 -24.68 -62.48
C ALA A 229 14.16 -23.65 -63.55
N LEU A 230 12.99 -22.98 -63.30
CA LEU A 230 12.48 -21.88 -64.13
C LEU A 230 13.15 -20.51 -63.82
N GLY A 231 14.16 -20.47 -62.95
CA GLY A 231 14.97 -19.28 -62.66
C GLY A 231 14.55 -18.47 -61.46
N ALA A 232 13.69 -18.97 -60.53
CA ALA A 232 13.35 -18.26 -59.31
C ALA A 232 14.60 -18.10 -58.43
N ARG A 233 14.84 -16.86 -57.96
CA ARG A 233 15.95 -16.56 -57.05
C ARG A 233 15.66 -17.09 -55.64
N ARG A 234 16.71 -17.52 -54.92
CA ARG A 234 16.63 -18.02 -53.55
C ARG A 234 15.82 -17.10 -52.63
N ARG A 235 16.02 -15.78 -52.74
CA ARG A 235 15.31 -14.77 -51.94
C ARG A 235 13.79 -14.79 -52.14
N HIS A 236 13.31 -15.13 -53.33
CA HIS A 236 11.87 -15.18 -53.62
C HIS A 236 11.23 -16.37 -52.90
N ILE A 237 11.88 -17.54 -52.93
CA ILE A 237 11.43 -18.73 -52.20
C ILE A 237 11.47 -18.50 -50.72
N ALA A 238 12.60 -17.96 -50.15
CA ALA A 238 12.69 -17.64 -48.72
C ALA A 238 11.64 -16.62 -48.30
N GLY A 239 11.42 -15.56 -49.09
CA GLY A 239 10.42 -14.52 -48.80
C GLY A 239 8.99 -15.06 -48.78
N GLN A 240 8.67 -16.01 -49.64
CA GLN A 240 7.36 -16.67 -49.66
C GLN A 240 7.08 -17.41 -48.33
N PHE A 241 7.96 -18.31 -47.91
CA PHE A 241 7.77 -19.09 -46.67
C PHE A 241 7.90 -18.22 -45.42
N LEU A 242 8.74 -17.19 -45.42
CA LEU A 242 8.79 -16.19 -44.37
C LEU A 242 7.48 -15.42 -44.24
N GLY A 243 6.89 -15.00 -45.36
CA GLY A 243 5.59 -14.35 -45.40
C GLY A 243 4.45 -15.26 -44.91
N GLU A 244 4.45 -16.54 -45.28
CA GLU A 244 3.49 -17.53 -44.80
C GLU A 244 3.61 -17.72 -43.29
N SER A 245 4.84 -17.87 -42.76
CA SER A 245 5.07 -18.00 -41.32
C SER A 245 4.69 -16.74 -40.55
N ALA A 246 4.96 -15.55 -41.09
CA ALA A 246 4.56 -14.28 -40.48
C ALA A 246 3.02 -14.15 -40.45
N ALA A 247 2.34 -14.56 -41.50
CA ALA A 247 0.87 -14.55 -41.57
C ALA A 247 0.25 -15.50 -40.54
N ILE A 248 0.82 -16.71 -40.37
CA ILE A 248 0.39 -17.65 -39.30
C ILE A 248 0.57 -17.02 -37.94
N GLY A 249 1.73 -16.42 -37.69
CA GLY A 249 1.99 -15.74 -36.40
C GLY A 249 1.06 -14.54 -36.15
N LEU A 250 0.77 -13.75 -37.20
CA LEU A 250 -0.14 -12.60 -37.10
C LEU A 250 -1.57 -13.06 -36.77
N VAL A 251 -2.08 -14.06 -37.47
CA VAL A 251 -3.42 -14.63 -37.22
C VAL A 251 -3.49 -15.23 -35.82
N GLY A 252 -2.44 -15.97 -35.41
CA GLY A 252 -2.31 -16.48 -34.04
C GLY A 252 -2.31 -15.38 -32.98
N GLY A 253 -1.64 -14.27 -33.25
CA GLY A 253 -1.62 -13.08 -32.37
C GLY A 253 -3.00 -12.43 -32.24
N VAL A 254 -3.75 -12.31 -33.35
CA VAL A 254 -5.14 -11.77 -33.33
C VAL A 254 -6.06 -12.67 -32.49
N ILE A 255 -6.02 -13.98 -32.76
CA ILE A 255 -6.85 -14.96 -32.07
C ILE A 255 -6.48 -15.00 -30.59
N GLY A 256 -5.17 -15.01 -30.29
CA GLY A 256 -4.68 -14.99 -28.90
C GLY A 256 -5.10 -13.76 -28.15
N ALA A 257 -5.03 -12.57 -28.80
CA ALA A 257 -5.51 -11.32 -28.20
C ALA A 257 -7.02 -11.35 -27.92
N ALA A 258 -7.81 -11.86 -28.87
CA ALA A 258 -9.26 -11.96 -28.70
C ALA A 258 -9.64 -12.91 -27.56
N ILE A 259 -9.01 -14.08 -27.49
CA ILE A 259 -9.25 -15.06 -26.41
C ILE A 259 -8.79 -14.49 -25.07
N GLY A 260 -7.60 -13.88 -25.01
CA GLY A 260 -7.09 -13.25 -23.79
C GLY A 260 -8.02 -12.17 -23.26
N LEU A 261 -8.53 -11.31 -24.13
CA LEU A 261 -9.50 -10.26 -23.79
C LEU A 261 -10.79 -10.86 -23.24
N LEU A 262 -11.34 -11.89 -23.89
CA LEU A 262 -12.55 -12.57 -23.43
C LEU A 262 -12.37 -13.21 -22.05
N ILE A 263 -11.20 -13.81 -21.79
CA ILE A 263 -10.89 -14.39 -20.47
C ILE A 263 -10.84 -13.29 -19.41
N VAL A 264 -10.14 -12.19 -19.67
CA VAL A 264 -10.03 -11.07 -18.71
C VAL A 264 -11.41 -10.50 -18.39
N VAL A 265 -12.22 -10.21 -19.40
CA VAL A 265 -13.58 -9.68 -19.21
C VAL A 265 -14.48 -10.69 -18.50
N GLY A 266 -14.42 -11.97 -18.87
CA GLY A 266 -15.22 -13.03 -18.28
C GLY A 266 -14.89 -13.25 -16.78
N VAL A 267 -13.61 -13.29 -16.43
CA VAL A 267 -13.17 -13.43 -15.03
C VAL A 267 -13.54 -12.20 -14.23
N SER A 268 -13.34 -10.99 -14.79
CA SER A 268 -13.71 -9.75 -14.11
C SER A 268 -15.21 -9.67 -13.83
N ALA A 269 -16.05 -10.06 -14.80
CA ALA A 269 -17.50 -10.10 -14.62
C ALA A 269 -17.93 -11.13 -13.55
N ALA A 270 -17.30 -12.32 -13.53
CA ALA A 270 -17.59 -13.36 -12.54
C ALA A 270 -17.15 -12.99 -11.11
N LYS A 271 -16.15 -12.13 -10.97
CA LYS A 271 -15.59 -11.66 -9.70
C LYS A 271 -16.12 -10.28 -9.27
N GLU A 272 -17.00 -9.67 -10.06
CA GLU A 272 -17.50 -8.30 -9.85
C GLU A 272 -16.36 -7.24 -9.80
N TRP A 273 -15.27 -7.51 -10.51
CA TRP A 273 -14.14 -6.60 -10.63
C TRP A 273 -14.30 -5.66 -11.82
N THR A 274 -13.79 -4.46 -11.69
CA THR A 274 -13.68 -3.53 -12.82
C THR A 274 -12.45 -3.90 -13.66
N PRO A 275 -12.60 -4.39 -14.91
CA PRO A 275 -11.44 -4.73 -15.73
C PRO A 275 -10.68 -3.45 -16.13
N VAL A 276 -9.43 -3.36 -15.71
CA VAL A 276 -8.51 -2.31 -16.19
C VAL A 276 -7.74 -2.90 -17.36
N LEU A 277 -8.15 -2.53 -18.58
CA LEU A 277 -7.53 -2.99 -19.82
C LEU A 277 -6.71 -1.83 -20.41
N ASP A 278 -5.44 -2.06 -20.59
CA ASP A 278 -4.61 -1.16 -21.37
C ASP A 278 -4.86 -1.44 -22.88
N PRO A 279 -5.38 -0.47 -23.66
CA PRO A 279 -5.69 -0.66 -25.07
C PRO A 279 -4.49 -1.06 -25.92
N TRP A 280 -3.27 -0.79 -25.46
CA TRP A 280 -2.03 -1.15 -26.14
C TRP A 280 -1.78 -2.65 -26.18
N MET A 281 -2.16 -3.40 -25.14
CA MET A 281 -1.86 -4.83 -25.05
C MET A 281 -2.48 -5.66 -26.18
N PRO A 282 -3.79 -5.58 -26.47
CA PRO A 282 -4.38 -6.32 -27.57
C PRO A 282 -3.90 -5.85 -28.94
N LEU A 283 -3.53 -4.56 -29.08
CA LEU A 283 -2.97 -4.02 -30.33
C LEU A 283 -1.54 -4.48 -30.61
N ALA A 284 -0.74 -4.75 -29.59
CA ALA A 284 0.63 -5.22 -29.71
C ALA A 284 0.72 -6.72 -30.04
N ALA A 285 -0.27 -7.52 -29.69
CA ALA A 285 -0.22 -8.97 -29.83
C ALA A 285 -0.09 -9.44 -31.31
N PRO A 286 -0.83 -8.90 -32.30
CA PRO A 286 -0.66 -9.30 -33.69
C PRO A 286 0.75 -9.02 -34.27
N PRO A 287 1.34 -7.81 -34.11
CA PRO A 287 2.72 -7.55 -34.54
C PRO A 287 3.75 -8.46 -33.86
N VAL A 288 3.60 -8.71 -32.56
CA VAL A 288 4.48 -9.64 -31.84
C VAL A 288 4.34 -11.05 -32.37
N GLY A 289 3.12 -11.52 -32.62
CA GLY A 289 2.87 -12.81 -33.25
C GLY A 289 3.51 -12.92 -34.62
N ALA A 290 3.38 -11.89 -35.47
CA ALA A 290 4.02 -11.83 -36.77
C ALA A 290 5.54 -11.90 -36.68
N LEU A 291 6.14 -11.21 -35.70
CA LEU A 291 7.59 -11.22 -35.47
C LEU A 291 8.07 -12.61 -35.02
N VAL A 292 7.32 -13.27 -34.15
CA VAL A 292 7.59 -14.65 -33.70
C VAL A 292 7.50 -15.60 -34.92
N GLY A 293 6.48 -15.45 -35.77
CA GLY A 293 6.33 -16.22 -37.01
C GLY A 293 7.49 -16.02 -37.97
N LEU A 294 7.97 -14.77 -38.15
CA LEU A 294 9.16 -14.46 -38.94
C LEU A 294 10.41 -15.17 -38.41
N VAL A 295 10.67 -15.07 -37.13
CA VAL A 295 11.83 -15.70 -36.46
C VAL A 295 11.77 -17.22 -36.57
N ALA A 296 10.61 -17.82 -36.29
CA ALA A 296 10.37 -19.26 -36.37
C ALA A 296 10.50 -19.79 -37.79
N GLY A 297 9.98 -19.04 -38.76
CA GLY A 297 10.02 -19.40 -40.18
C GLY A 297 11.38 -19.19 -40.86
N MET A 298 12.34 -18.53 -40.20
CA MET A 298 13.64 -18.20 -40.81
C MET A 298 14.42 -19.45 -41.17
N TYR A 299 14.53 -20.42 -40.27
CA TYR A 299 15.27 -21.67 -40.57
C TYR A 299 14.65 -22.49 -41.68
N PRO A 300 13.35 -22.86 -41.67
CA PRO A 300 12.73 -23.62 -42.76
C PRO A 300 12.76 -22.85 -44.10
N SER A 301 12.56 -21.55 -44.09
CA SER A 301 12.60 -20.71 -45.31
C SER A 301 13.97 -20.70 -45.97
N ILE A 302 15.05 -20.58 -45.19
CA ILE A 302 16.42 -20.65 -45.71
C ILE A 302 16.71 -22.05 -46.25
N ARG A 303 16.26 -23.10 -45.58
CA ARG A 303 16.41 -24.48 -46.03
C ARG A 303 15.69 -24.70 -47.38
N ALA A 304 14.44 -24.24 -47.53
CA ALA A 304 13.71 -24.28 -48.79
C ALA A 304 14.44 -23.56 -49.90
N ALA A 305 14.97 -22.37 -49.68
CA ALA A 305 15.69 -21.56 -50.65
C ALA A 305 17.03 -22.16 -51.10
N ARG A 306 17.62 -23.07 -50.30
CA ARG A 306 18.89 -23.73 -50.62
C ARG A 306 18.73 -25.08 -51.32
N MET A 307 17.51 -25.61 -51.50
CA MET A 307 17.27 -26.85 -52.23
C MET A 307 17.79 -26.79 -53.66
N GLU A 308 18.47 -27.84 -54.11
CA GLU A 308 18.95 -27.96 -55.46
C GLU A 308 17.82 -28.48 -56.39
N PRO A 309 17.62 -27.86 -57.59
CA PRO A 309 16.54 -28.25 -58.51
C PRO A 309 16.60 -29.73 -58.89
N VAL A 310 17.81 -30.28 -59.01
CA VAL A 310 18.03 -31.67 -59.43
C VAL A 310 17.60 -32.66 -58.36
N GLU A 311 17.89 -32.37 -57.08
CA GLU A 311 17.47 -33.22 -55.94
C GLU A 311 15.96 -33.15 -55.74
N ALA A 312 15.38 -31.97 -55.91
CA ALA A 312 13.94 -31.74 -55.72
C ALA A 312 13.07 -32.47 -56.82
N LEU A 313 13.60 -32.67 -58.00
CA LEU A 313 12.89 -33.35 -59.14
C LEU A 313 13.18 -34.87 -59.25
N ARG A 314 14.23 -35.32 -58.51
CA ARG A 314 14.61 -36.75 -58.57
C ARG A 314 13.80 -37.67 -57.64
N GLY A 315 12.72 -37.24 -57.04
CA GLY A 315 11.85 -38.05 -56.20
C GLY A 315 12.60 -38.99 -55.28
N ARG A 316 12.28 -38.98 -54.00
CA ARG A 316 12.69 -40.08 -53.11
C ARG A 316 11.85 -41.30 -53.51
N ASP A 317 12.47 -42.28 -54.16
CA ASP A 317 12.00 -43.67 -54.12
C ASP A 317 12.01 -44.22 -52.70
#